data_a9a62a8333e7d3cd860ab046234813aa
#
_entry.id   a9a62a8333e7d3cd860ab046234813aa
#
_cell.length_a   1.000
_cell.length_b   1.000
_cell.length_c   1.000
_cell.angle_alpha   90.00
_cell.angle_beta   90.00
_cell.angle_gamma   90.00
#
_symmetry.space_group_name_H-M   'P 1'
#
loop_
_entity.id
_entity.type
_entity.pdbx_description
1 polymer ?
#
loop_
_entity_poly.entity_id
_entity_poly.type
_entity_poly.pdbx_seq_one_letter_code
_entity_poly.pdbx_strand_id
1 'polypeptide(L)'
;MYEKTIEAVAIMHTGFGEKFGIPRQSGLVPEAAGQIIFEPEYRNPDALRGIEEFTHLWIIWGFSENRVEKFTPLVTPPRLGGREKRGVFATRSPFRPNGMGLSSVRLDKVEYKSSKGPIIHVSGVDMLDGTPIYDIKPYLAYADSHPKASDGFAAEHRWDTVHVIWRDEALKRLYG
;
A
#
# COMPACT_ATOMS: atom_id res chain seq x y z
N MET A 1 -8.87 -22.42 -18.42
CA MET A 1 -8.66 -21.35 -17.41
C MET A 1 -7.25 -20.81 -17.64
N TYR A 2 -7.07 -19.49 -17.76
CA TYR A 2 -5.72 -18.91 -17.89
C TYR A 2 -5.12 -18.76 -16.49
N GLU A 3 -3.95 -19.31 -16.28
CA GLU A 3 -3.21 -19.27 -15.03
C GLU A 3 -1.77 -18.84 -15.32
N LYS A 4 -1.21 -17.99 -14.46
CA LYS A 4 0.17 -17.53 -14.52
C LYS A 4 0.73 -17.42 -13.11
N THR A 5 1.88 -18.02 -12.88
CA THR A 5 2.67 -17.79 -11.66
C THR A 5 3.33 -16.43 -11.76
N ILE A 6 3.24 -15.65 -10.70
CA ILE A 6 3.96 -14.37 -10.52
C ILE A 6 4.85 -14.47 -9.30
N GLU A 7 6.03 -13.87 -9.40
CA GLU A 7 7.05 -13.86 -8.35
C GLU A 7 7.23 -12.45 -7.80
N ALA A 8 7.60 -12.33 -6.53
CA ALA A 8 7.94 -11.04 -5.95
C ALA A 8 9.25 -10.54 -6.55
N VAL A 9 9.24 -9.33 -7.09
CA VAL A 9 10.44 -8.66 -7.60
C VAL A 9 11.17 -7.88 -6.52
N ALA A 10 10.44 -7.52 -5.45
CA ALA A 10 10.97 -6.76 -4.32
C ALA A 10 10.11 -7.00 -3.08
N ILE A 11 10.62 -6.54 -1.93
CA ILE A 11 9.92 -6.52 -0.65
C ILE A 11 9.79 -5.07 -0.19
N MET A 12 8.60 -4.72 0.31
CA MET A 12 8.36 -3.46 1.00
C MET A 12 8.79 -3.57 2.46
N HIS A 13 9.64 -2.66 2.91
CA HIS A 13 9.99 -2.49 4.32
C HIS A 13 9.41 -1.21 4.86
N THR A 14 8.68 -1.30 5.97
CA THR A 14 7.99 -0.18 6.63
C THR A 14 8.13 -0.26 8.14
N GLY A 15 7.71 0.79 8.84
CA GLY A 15 7.60 0.75 10.30
C GLY A 15 6.38 -0.01 10.83
N PHE A 16 5.54 -0.58 9.95
CA PHE A 16 4.31 -1.29 10.33
C PHE A 16 4.58 -2.78 10.48
N GLY A 17 4.99 -3.22 11.67
CA GLY A 17 5.27 -4.65 11.99
C GLY A 17 4.01 -5.49 12.18
N GLU A 18 2.83 -4.89 12.32
CA GLU A 18 1.55 -5.55 12.52
C GLU A 18 0.41 -4.81 11.81
N LYS A 19 -0.74 -5.48 11.64
CA LYS A 19 -1.88 -4.94 10.86
C LYS A 19 -2.53 -3.69 11.46
N PHE A 20 -2.36 -3.46 12.76
CA PHE A 20 -2.90 -2.29 13.43
C PHE A 20 -2.01 -1.07 13.18
N GLY A 21 -2.65 0.07 12.88
CA GLY A 21 -1.94 1.32 12.62
C GLY A 21 -1.52 1.53 11.18
N ILE A 22 -1.64 0.53 10.30
CA ILE A 22 -1.40 0.71 8.86
C ILE A 22 -2.46 1.67 8.29
N PRO A 23 -2.06 2.70 7.52
CA PRO A 23 -3.02 3.54 6.79
C PRO A 23 -3.92 2.70 5.89
N ARG A 24 -5.22 2.99 5.89
CA ARG A 24 -6.20 2.18 5.13
C ARG A 24 -6.09 2.32 3.61
N GLN A 25 -5.44 3.36 3.15
CA GLN A 25 -5.14 3.62 1.74
C GLN A 25 -3.83 4.39 1.66
N SER A 26 -3.09 4.22 0.58
CA SER A 26 -1.91 5.01 0.28
C SER A 26 -2.22 6.51 0.21
N GLY A 27 -1.28 7.32 0.64
CA GLY A 27 -1.39 8.78 0.64
C GLY A 27 -2.25 9.39 1.75
N LEU A 28 -2.97 8.60 2.57
CA LEU A 28 -3.74 9.13 3.72
C LEU A 28 -2.83 9.65 4.85
N VAL A 29 -1.64 9.06 4.98
CA VAL A 29 -0.59 9.49 5.90
C VAL A 29 0.65 9.75 5.06
N PRO A 30 0.87 10.99 4.59
CA PRO A 30 1.97 11.32 3.67
C PRO A 30 3.36 10.98 4.22
N GLU A 31 3.53 10.98 5.54
CA GLU A 31 4.78 10.73 6.25
C GLU A 31 5.06 9.23 6.45
N ALA A 32 4.10 8.35 6.15
CA ALA A 32 4.29 6.90 6.26
C ALA A 32 5.38 6.45 5.27
N ALA A 33 6.59 6.26 5.77
CA ALA A 33 7.76 5.94 4.96
C ALA A 33 7.91 4.45 4.71
N GLY A 34 8.49 4.10 3.55
CA GLY A 34 8.86 2.73 3.19
C GLY A 34 10.11 2.67 2.34
N GLN A 35 10.69 1.48 2.29
CA GLN A 35 11.84 1.14 1.45
C GLN A 35 11.48 -0.07 0.60
N ILE A 36 11.68 0.02 -0.70
CA ILE A 36 11.52 -1.09 -1.63
C ILE A 36 12.91 -1.67 -1.86
N ILE A 37 13.12 -2.90 -1.40
CA ILE A 37 14.37 -3.63 -1.56
C ILE A 37 14.12 -4.78 -2.53
N PHE A 38 14.86 -4.76 -3.64
CA PHE A 38 14.71 -5.75 -4.70
C PHE A 38 15.25 -7.12 -4.29
N GLU A 39 14.62 -8.17 -4.78
CA GLU A 39 15.17 -9.51 -4.73
C GLU A 39 16.49 -9.59 -5.53
N PRO A 40 17.42 -10.48 -5.18
CA PRO A 40 18.78 -10.52 -5.76
C PRO A 40 18.80 -10.51 -7.29
N GLU A 41 17.88 -11.20 -7.92
CA GLU A 41 17.77 -11.31 -9.38
C GLU A 41 17.43 -9.97 -10.05
N TYR A 42 16.69 -9.09 -9.34
CA TYR A 42 16.16 -7.82 -9.88
C TYR A 42 16.97 -6.59 -9.46
N ARG A 43 18.17 -6.76 -8.85
CA ARG A 43 19.00 -5.66 -8.32
C ARG A 43 19.82 -4.91 -9.36
N ASN A 44 19.55 -5.12 -10.65
CA ASN A 44 20.26 -4.38 -11.69
C ASN A 44 19.81 -2.90 -11.71
N PRO A 45 20.72 -1.92 -11.45
CA PRO A 45 20.35 -0.50 -11.43
C PRO A 45 19.84 0.02 -12.78
N ASP A 46 20.15 -0.64 -13.89
CA ASP A 46 19.64 -0.25 -15.20
C ASP A 46 18.11 -0.39 -15.30
N ALA A 47 17.50 -1.27 -14.50
CA ALA A 47 16.06 -1.41 -14.43
C ALA A 47 15.35 -0.18 -13.84
N LEU A 48 16.09 0.68 -13.14
CA LEU A 48 15.58 1.91 -12.52
C LEU A 48 15.95 3.18 -13.30
N ARG A 49 16.62 3.05 -14.44
CA ARG A 49 17.06 4.20 -15.23
C ARG A 49 15.88 5.07 -15.63
N GLY A 50 15.87 6.34 -15.22
CA GLY A 50 14.80 7.31 -15.49
C GLY A 50 13.65 7.29 -14.50
N ILE A 51 13.63 6.42 -13.50
CA ILE A 51 12.55 6.36 -12.50
C ILE A 51 12.46 7.65 -11.66
N GLU A 52 13.57 8.33 -11.44
CA GLU A 52 13.67 9.57 -10.66
C GLU A 52 13.03 10.79 -11.36
N GLU A 53 12.64 10.66 -12.62
CA GLU A 53 11.87 11.68 -13.34
C GLU A 53 10.40 11.73 -12.90
N PHE A 54 9.94 10.71 -12.16
CA PHE A 54 8.56 10.59 -11.69
C PHE A 54 8.45 10.91 -10.21
N THR A 55 7.36 11.55 -9.83
CA THR A 55 7.07 11.90 -8.42
C THR A 55 6.32 10.80 -7.69
N HIS A 56 5.59 9.95 -8.40
CA HIS A 56 4.78 8.87 -7.82
C HIS A 56 4.94 7.59 -8.62
N LEU A 57 4.75 6.48 -7.91
CA LEU A 57 4.82 5.12 -8.45
C LEU A 57 3.54 4.37 -8.10
N TRP A 58 3.06 3.55 -9.04
CA TRP A 58 2.13 2.46 -8.77
C TRP A 58 2.90 1.25 -8.27
N ILE A 59 2.46 0.69 -7.15
CA ILE A 59 2.99 -0.54 -6.58
C ILE A 59 1.90 -1.61 -6.67
N ILE A 60 2.19 -2.71 -7.35
CA ILE A 60 1.35 -3.92 -7.39
C ILE A 60 1.95 -4.91 -6.41
N TRP A 61 1.18 -5.30 -5.39
CA TRP A 61 1.68 -6.06 -4.26
C TRP A 61 0.70 -7.13 -3.77
N GLY A 62 1.13 -8.01 -2.89
CA GLY A 62 0.34 -9.12 -2.37
C GLY A 62 -0.06 -8.95 -0.91
N PHE A 63 -1.31 -9.29 -0.58
CA PHE A 63 -1.76 -9.41 0.81
C PHE A 63 -1.19 -10.67 1.45
N SER A 64 0.03 -10.59 2.02
CA SER A 64 0.77 -11.73 2.57
C SER A 64 0.08 -12.40 3.77
N GLU A 65 -0.63 -11.61 4.57
CA GLU A 65 -1.26 -12.04 5.81
C GLU A 65 -2.75 -12.43 5.68
N ASN A 66 -3.32 -12.35 4.47
CA ASN A 66 -4.73 -12.63 4.21
C ASN A 66 -4.85 -13.83 3.27
N ARG A 67 -4.89 -15.05 3.83
CA ARG A 67 -5.16 -16.24 3.03
C ARG A 67 -6.65 -16.35 2.75
N VAL A 68 -7.00 -16.42 1.47
CA VAL A 68 -8.38 -16.65 1.00
C VAL A 68 -8.48 -18.10 0.58
N GLU A 69 -8.99 -18.97 1.44
CA GLU A 69 -9.17 -20.40 1.13
C GLU A 69 -10.34 -20.64 0.17
N LYS A 70 -11.38 -19.82 0.26
CA LYS A 70 -12.58 -19.93 -0.59
C LYS A 70 -13.06 -18.56 -1.03
N PHE A 71 -13.36 -18.44 -2.31
CA PHE A 71 -13.96 -17.23 -2.85
C PHE A 71 -15.31 -16.90 -2.20
N THR A 72 -15.43 -15.68 -1.67
CA THR A 72 -16.65 -15.13 -1.13
C THR A 72 -17.01 -13.89 -1.95
N PRO A 73 -18.19 -13.88 -2.62
CA PRO A 73 -18.56 -12.77 -3.50
C PRO A 73 -18.89 -11.48 -2.76
N LEU A 74 -19.27 -11.60 -1.48
CA LEU A 74 -19.67 -10.46 -0.64
C LEU A 74 -18.71 -10.27 0.52
N VAL A 75 -18.38 -9.03 0.79
CA VAL A 75 -17.59 -8.58 1.94
C VAL A 75 -18.33 -7.50 2.72
N THR A 76 -17.94 -7.28 3.97
CA THR A 76 -18.56 -6.27 4.84
C THR A 76 -17.53 -5.15 5.09
N PRO A 77 -17.60 -4.04 4.34
CA PRO A 77 -16.65 -2.95 4.50
C PRO A 77 -16.78 -2.31 5.89
N PRO A 78 -15.68 -2.11 6.64
CA PRO A 78 -15.74 -1.46 7.96
C PRO A 78 -16.36 -0.04 7.91
N ARG A 79 -16.16 0.68 6.80
CA ARG A 79 -16.76 2.02 6.60
C ARG A 79 -18.26 2.06 6.62
N LEU A 80 -18.93 0.94 6.33
CA LEU A 80 -20.40 0.79 6.39
C LEU A 80 -20.87 0.27 7.75
N GLY A 81 -20.09 0.49 8.81
CA GLY A 81 -20.41 0.08 10.18
C GLY A 81 -20.48 -1.44 10.37
N GLY A 82 -19.93 -2.23 9.46
CA GLY A 82 -19.89 -3.68 9.55
C GLY A 82 -21.25 -4.38 9.34
N ARG A 83 -22.27 -3.68 8.84
CA ARG A 83 -23.64 -4.21 8.67
C ARG A 83 -24.01 -4.45 7.21
N GLU A 84 -23.55 -3.60 6.33
CA GLU A 84 -23.92 -3.65 4.92
C GLU A 84 -22.89 -4.44 4.11
N LYS A 85 -23.36 -5.40 3.30
CA LYS A 85 -22.50 -6.20 2.42
C LYS A 85 -22.34 -5.52 1.06
N ARG A 86 -21.16 -5.65 0.48
CA ARG A 86 -20.83 -5.19 -0.88
C ARG A 86 -20.16 -6.31 -1.67
N GLY A 87 -20.32 -6.29 -2.99
CA GLY A 87 -19.55 -7.16 -3.86
C GLY A 87 -18.05 -6.93 -3.68
N VAL A 88 -17.24 -7.98 -3.61
CA VAL A 88 -15.80 -7.88 -3.38
C VAL A 88 -15.12 -6.97 -4.40
N PHE A 89 -15.55 -6.99 -5.66
CA PHE A 89 -14.99 -6.15 -6.72
C PHE A 89 -15.45 -4.67 -6.68
N ALA A 90 -16.49 -4.38 -5.88
CA ALA A 90 -16.87 -3.00 -5.57
C ALA A 90 -16.14 -2.44 -4.35
N THR A 91 -15.13 -3.14 -3.83
CA THR A 91 -14.35 -2.76 -2.65
C THR A 91 -12.85 -2.95 -2.88
N ARG A 92 -12.04 -2.43 -1.96
CA ARG A 92 -10.59 -2.70 -1.87
C ARG A 92 -10.26 -3.70 -0.76
N SER A 93 -11.20 -4.60 -0.45
CA SER A 93 -11.01 -5.65 0.57
C SER A 93 -9.83 -6.56 0.21
N PRO A 94 -9.00 -6.97 1.20
CA PRO A 94 -7.95 -7.97 1.00
C PRO A 94 -8.50 -9.38 0.74
N PHE A 95 -9.77 -9.64 1.10
CA PHE A 95 -10.44 -10.94 0.89
C PHE A 95 -10.96 -11.06 -0.55
N ARG A 96 -10.06 -10.93 -1.51
CA ARG A 96 -10.37 -10.94 -2.94
C ARG A 96 -9.61 -12.04 -3.68
N PRO A 97 -10.09 -12.51 -4.85
CA PRO A 97 -9.33 -13.45 -5.67
C PRO A 97 -7.93 -12.88 -5.96
N ASN A 98 -6.93 -13.76 -5.94
CA ASN A 98 -5.52 -13.46 -6.17
C ASN A 98 -4.84 -12.59 -5.11
N GLY A 99 -5.57 -12.04 -4.12
CA GLY A 99 -4.99 -11.29 -3.01
C GLY A 99 -4.04 -10.14 -3.40
N MET A 100 -4.35 -9.43 -4.50
CA MET A 100 -3.49 -8.35 -5.00
C MET A 100 -3.97 -6.98 -4.53
N GLY A 101 -3.02 -6.15 -4.13
CA GLY A 101 -3.17 -4.73 -3.81
C GLY A 101 -2.57 -3.84 -4.90
N LEU A 102 -3.04 -2.59 -4.95
CA LEU A 102 -2.53 -1.53 -5.80
C LEU A 102 -2.50 -0.24 -5.00
N SER A 103 -1.30 0.36 -4.89
CA SER A 103 -1.09 1.59 -4.14
C SER A 103 -0.28 2.59 -4.95
N SER A 104 -0.69 3.87 -4.91
CA SER A 104 0.12 4.96 -5.43
C SER A 104 0.91 5.56 -4.27
N VAL A 105 2.24 5.55 -4.37
CA VAL A 105 3.15 6.07 -3.35
C VAL A 105 4.03 7.17 -3.93
N ARG A 106 4.49 8.11 -3.10
CA ARG A 106 5.43 9.14 -3.53
C ARG A 106 6.83 8.53 -3.60
N LEU A 107 7.56 8.80 -4.68
CA LEU A 107 8.98 8.53 -4.80
C LEU A 107 9.78 9.63 -4.09
N ASP A 108 10.52 9.29 -3.05
CA ASP A 108 11.33 10.25 -2.31
C ASP A 108 12.77 10.31 -2.84
N LYS A 109 13.40 9.16 -3.05
CA LYS A 109 14.74 9.03 -3.65
C LYS A 109 15.05 7.60 -4.06
N VAL A 110 16.08 7.44 -4.90
CA VAL A 110 16.70 6.15 -5.18
C VAL A 110 18.13 6.13 -4.62
N GLU A 111 18.44 5.13 -3.83
CA GLU A 111 19.75 4.87 -3.30
C GLU A 111 20.43 3.75 -4.11
N TYR A 112 21.31 4.11 -5.05
CA TYR A 112 21.95 3.15 -5.95
C TYR A 112 23.10 2.38 -5.29
N LYS A 113 23.73 2.95 -4.25
CA LYS A 113 24.93 2.39 -3.60
C LYS A 113 24.61 1.86 -2.22
N SER A 114 24.02 0.68 -2.17
CA SER A 114 23.81 -0.05 -0.91
C SER A 114 24.33 -1.48 -1.05
N SER A 115 24.60 -2.13 0.09
CA SER A 115 24.99 -3.56 0.13
C SER A 115 23.86 -4.49 -0.34
N LYS A 116 22.64 -3.99 -0.40
CA LYS A 116 21.44 -4.73 -0.83
C LYS A 116 21.05 -4.45 -2.31
N GLY A 117 21.91 -3.75 -3.05
CA GLY A 117 21.58 -3.23 -4.39
C GLY A 117 20.83 -1.90 -4.32
N PRO A 118 20.21 -1.44 -5.41
CA PRO A 118 19.42 -0.21 -5.40
C PRO A 118 18.21 -0.33 -4.48
N ILE A 119 17.92 0.73 -3.73
CA ILE A 119 16.77 0.85 -2.83
C ILE A 119 15.93 2.05 -3.27
N ILE A 120 14.62 1.85 -3.43
CA ILE A 120 13.69 2.96 -3.65
C ILE A 120 13.09 3.36 -2.30
N HIS A 121 13.26 4.61 -1.91
CA HIS A 121 12.62 5.19 -0.73
C HIS A 121 11.32 5.86 -1.16
N VAL A 122 10.24 5.55 -0.47
CA VAL A 122 8.88 6.00 -0.76
C VAL A 122 8.18 6.50 0.49
N SER A 123 7.15 7.30 0.28
CA SER A 123 6.27 7.76 1.36
C SER A 123 4.79 7.69 0.95
N GLY A 124 3.90 7.78 1.95
CA GLY A 124 2.47 7.55 1.75
C GLY A 124 2.10 6.08 1.62
N VAL A 125 2.89 5.17 2.22
CA VAL A 125 2.66 3.72 2.13
C VAL A 125 1.50 3.25 3.02
N ASP A 126 0.84 2.17 2.56
CA ASP A 126 -0.27 1.50 3.25
C ASP A 126 -0.04 -0.02 3.32
N MET A 127 1.20 -0.43 3.46
CA MET A 127 1.63 -1.82 3.43
C MET A 127 2.32 -2.24 4.73
N LEU A 128 2.10 -3.50 5.12
CA LEU A 128 2.80 -4.17 6.22
C LEU A 128 4.29 -4.33 5.88
N ASP A 129 5.16 -4.33 6.87
CA ASP A 129 6.56 -4.73 6.68
C ASP A 129 6.64 -6.16 6.12
N GLY A 130 7.56 -6.39 5.18
CA GLY A 130 7.69 -7.68 4.50
C GLY A 130 6.67 -7.96 3.39
N THR A 131 5.86 -6.96 2.98
CA THR A 131 4.89 -7.14 1.88
C THR A 131 5.60 -7.40 0.55
N PRO A 132 5.26 -8.49 -0.19
CA PRO A 132 5.82 -8.79 -1.50
C PRO A 132 5.30 -7.82 -2.56
N ILE A 133 6.20 -7.30 -3.38
CA ILE A 133 5.93 -6.44 -4.53
C ILE A 133 6.11 -7.25 -5.80
N TYR A 134 5.10 -7.23 -6.68
CA TYR A 134 5.09 -7.97 -7.95
C TYR A 134 5.45 -7.10 -9.15
N ASP A 135 5.14 -5.80 -9.09
CA ASP A 135 5.47 -4.86 -10.18
C ASP A 135 5.49 -3.41 -9.66
N ILE A 136 6.28 -2.58 -10.33
CA ILE A 136 6.42 -1.15 -10.08
C ILE A 136 6.26 -0.43 -11.40
N LYS A 137 5.38 0.58 -11.44
CA LYS A 137 5.16 1.41 -12.63
C LYS A 137 5.17 2.89 -12.28
N PRO A 138 5.65 3.77 -13.15
CA PRO A 138 5.47 5.20 -12.94
C PRO A 138 3.98 5.58 -12.97
N TYR A 139 3.59 6.51 -12.10
CA TYR A 139 2.29 7.16 -12.14
C TYR A 139 2.32 8.27 -13.19
N LEU A 140 1.38 8.23 -14.13
CA LEU A 140 1.25 9.20 -15.22
C LEU A 140 0.01 10.05 -15.01
N ALA A 141 0.18 11.29 -14.51
CA ALA A 141 -0.94 12.13 -14.13
C ALA A 141 -1.95 12.36 -15.27
N TYR A 142 -1.47 12.46 -16.50
CA TYR A 142 -2.35 12.68 -17.68
C TYR A 142 -3.22 11.45 -18.01
N ALA A 143 -2.81 10.26 -17.61
CA ALA A 143 -3.51 9.00 -17.89
C ALA A 143 -4.23 8.44 -16.66
N ASP A 144 -3.64 8.57 -15.47
CA ASP A 144 -4.10 7.91 -14.25
C ASP A 144 -5.03 8.78 -13.39
N SER A 145 -4.96 10.13 -13.57
CA SER A 145 -5.76 11.05 -12.76
C SER A 145 -7.16 11.24 -13.33
N HIS A 146 -8.16 10.98 -12.51
CA HIS A 146 -9.59 11.20 -12.81
C HIS A 146 -10.22 12.14 -11.75
N PRO A 147 -9.99 13.47 -11.80
CA PRO A 147 -10.44 14.40 -10.74
C PRO A 147 -11.96 14.43 -10.54
N LYS A 148 -12.73 13.99 -11.53
CA LYS A 148 -14.21 13.93 -11.47
C LYS A 148 -14.75 12.54 -11.19
N ALA A 149 -13.88 11.57 -10.84
CA ALA A 149 -14.33 10.22 -10.50
C ALA A 149 -15.20 10.21 -9.24
N SER A 150 -16.23 9.36 -9.24
CA SER A 150 -17.07 9.15 -8.05
C SER A 150 -16.40 8.15 -7.11
N ASP A 151 -16.39 8.48 -5.82
CA ASP A 151 -15.89 7.61 -4.74
C ASP A 151 -16.90 6.54 -4.30
N GLY A 152 -18.10 6.51 -4.91
CA GLY A 152 -19.17 5.59 -4.53
C GLY A 152 -19.52 5.70 -3.05
N PHE A 153 -19.71 4.55 -2.38
CA PHE A 153 -20.03 4.52 -0.94
C PHE A 153 -18.93 5.12 -0.04
N ALA A 154 -17.72 5.29 -0.54
CA ALA A 154 -16.63 5.88 0.24
C ALA A 154 -16.74 7.40 0.38
N ALA A 155 -17.51 8.08 -0.49
CA ALA A 155 -17.74 9.52 -0.44
C ALA A 155 -18.47 9.97 0.84
N GLU A 156 -19.46 9.20 1.28
CA GLU A 156 -20.30 9.51 2.45
C GLU A 156 -19.59 9.23 3.79
N HIS A 157 -18.48 8.49 3.74
CA HIS A 157 -17.76 7.99 4.92
C HIS A 157 -16.30 8.43 4.91
N ARG A 158 -16.00 9.64 4.46
CA ARG A 158 -14.68 10.24 4.64
C ARG A 158 -14.45 10.45 6.14
N TRP A 159 -13.40 9.84 6.64
CA TRP A 159 -13.00 10.04 8.02
C TRP A 159 -12.26 11.35 8.09
N ASP A 160 -12.91 12.36 8.64
CA ASP A 160 -12.25 13.57 9.06
C ASP A 160 -11.35 13.24 10.27
N THR A 161 -10.47 14.10 10.62
CA THR A 161 -9.44 13.95 11.67
C THR A 161 -10.00 13.32 12.96
N VAL A 162 -9.32 12.31 13.50
CA VAL A 162 -9.57 11.78 14.83
C VAL A 162 -8.86 12.68 15.83
N HIS A 163 -9.62 13.36 16.70
CA HIS A 163 -9.06 14.08 17.84
C HIS A 163 -8.63 13.07 18.91
N VAL A 164 -7.34 12.90 19.09
CA VAL A 164 -6.77 12.07 20.16
C VAL A 164 -6.58 12.94 21.39
N ILE A 165 -7.33 12.68 22.44
CA ILE A 165 -7.15 13.32 23.75
C ILE A 165 -6.32 12.36 24.60
N TRP A 166 -5.08 12.76 24.87
CA TRP A 166 -4.20 12.03 25.76
C TRP A 166 -4.50 12.42 27.20
N ARG A 167 -4.66 11.45 28.08
CA ARG A 167 -4.66 11.70 29.52
C ARG A 167 -3.23 11.95 29.99
N ASP A 168 -3.04 12.86 30.94
CA ASP A 168 -1.72 13.23 31.49
C ASP A 168 -0.89 12.02 31.96
N GLU A 169 -1.56 11.00 32.50
CA GLU A 169 -0.93 9.74 32.93
C GLU A 169 -0.36 8.92 31.74
N ALA A 170 -1.01 8.97 30.57
CA ALA A 170 -0.52 8.29 29.37
C ALA A 170 0.69 9.02 28.78
N LEU A 171 0.68 10.35 28.80
CA LEU A 171 1.83 11.18 28.40
C LEU A 171 3.04 10.94 29.29
N LYS A 172 2.86 10.85 30.61
CA LYS A 172 3.94 10.55 31.56
C LYS A 172 4.57 9.17 31.33
N ARG A 173 3.83 8.19 30.83
CA ARG A 173 4.38 6.85 30.47
C ARG A 173 5.16 6.83 29.17
N LEU A 174 4.90 7.78 28.27
CA LEU A 174 5.59 7.89 26.99
C LEU A 174 6.89 8.69 27.07
N TYR A 175 6.96 9.67 27.98
CA TYR A 175 8.06 10.61 28.08
C TYR A 175 8.78 10.60 29.45
N GLY A 176 8.36 9.74 30.37
CA GLY A 176 9.03 9.46 31.67
C GLY A 176 9.90 8.24 31.52
#